data_2afb329fcf0d851527518fc905714ac3
#
_entry.id   2afb329fcf0d851527518fc905714ac3
#
_cell.length_a   1.000
_cell.length_b   1.000
_cell.length_c   1.000
_cell.angle_alpha   90.00
_cell.angle_beta   90.00
_cell.angle_gamma   90.00
#
_symmetry.space_group_name_H-M   'P 1'
#
loop_
_entity.id
_entity.type
_entity.pdbx_description
1 polymer ?
#
loop_
_entity_poly.entity_id
_entity_poly.type
_entity_poly.pdbx_seq_one_letter_code
_entity_poly.pdbx_strand_id
1 'polypeptide(L)'
;VFGVTPMVVQSGSMSGNAEDHIEVGDLIFTVKPETDKLKAGDIISYMDGNIAVTHRIIEVQTAADGKRSFVTKGDANNTEDPAVGEDAVFGLYKGRIPGLGDFAMFLQKPLGMAVFIGIPVCAFIIYDIIRRQRSSGKKEKETEELKAELERLRAAAGEKNPEKEDGGNI
;
A
#
# COMPACT_ATOMS: atom_id res chain seq x y z
N VAL A 1 4.14 5.26 -22.94
CA VAL A 1 4.43 4.66 -21.64
C VAL A 1 5.41 5.59 -20.96
N PHE A 2 5.00 6.23 -19.89
CA PHE A 2 5.87 7.11 -19.12
C PHE A 2 6.93 6.23 -18.45
N GLY A 3 8.18 6.34 -18.90
CA GLY A 3 9.32 5.58 -18.38
C GLY A 3 9.77 6.09 -17.02
N VAL A 4 8.89 5.99 -16.02
CA VAL A 4 9.23 6.28 -14.62
C VAL A 4 9.64 4.97 -13.96
N THR A 5 10.83 4.95 -13.38
CA THR A 5 11.36 3.80 -12.63
C THR A 5 11.34 4.12 -11.15
N PRO A 6 10.53 3.40 -10.33
CA PRO A 6 10.60 3.52 -8.88
C PRO A 6 11.77 2.72 -8.33
N MET A 7 12.47 3.27 -7.32
CA MET A 7 13.56 2.59 -6.61
C MET A 7 13.49 2.87 -5.12
N VAL A 8 13.84 1.87 -4.31
CA VAL A 8 13.92 2.01 -2.85
C VAL A 8 15.33 2.37 -2.44
N VAL A 9 15.47 3.40 -1.63
CA VAL A 9 16.76 3.86 -1.11
C VAL A 9 17.21 3.00 0.06
N GLN A 10 18.42 2.43 -0.07
CA GLN A 10 18.98 1.51 0.93
C GLN A 10 20.18 2.08 1.68
N SER A 11 20.74 3.20 1.23
CA SER A 11 21.90 3.84 1.87
C SER A 11 21.67 5.33 2.11
N GLY A 12 22.33 5.88 3.11
CA GLY A 12 22.23 7.30 3.48
C GLY A 12 23.20 8.22 2.73
N SER A 13 23.76 7.80 1.60
CA SER A 13 24.75 8.60 0.87
C SER A 13 24.21 9.95 0.35
N MET A 14 22.90 10.06 0.19
CA MET A 14 22.20 11.29 -0.22
C MET A 14 21.43 11.96 0.92
N SER A 15 21.63 11.52 2.17
CA SER A 15 21.05 12.14 3.35
C SER A 15 21.64 13.51 3.61
N GLY A 16 20.84 14.44 4.11
CA GLY A 16 21.34 15.78 4.44
C GLY A 16 20.24 16.83 4.54
N ASN A 17 20.66 18.10 4.45
CA ASN A 17 19.78 19.25 4.60
C ASN A 17 19.39 19.90 3.26
N ALA A 18 19.77 19.33 2.13
CA ALA A 18 19.36 19.83 0.82
C ALA A 18 17.84 19.67 0.67
N GLU A 19 17.19 20.56 -0.06
CA GLU A 19 15.74 20.49 -0.30
C GLU A 19 15.32 19.18 -0.98
N ASP A 20 16.20 18.67 -1.85
CA ASP A 20 16.04 17.44 -2.59
C ASP A 20 16.84 16.26 -2.00
N HIS A 21 17.14 16.30 -0.68
CA HIS A 21 17.80 15.21 0.03
C HIS A 21 17.00 13.92 -0.08
N ILE A 22 17.68 12.79 0.05
CA ILE A 22 17.08 11.46 -0.09
C ILE A 22 17.50 10.63 1.13
N GLU A 23 16.54 10.07 1.85
CA GLU A 23 16.79 9.29 3.06
C GLU A 23 16.61 7.78 2.83
N VAL A 24 17.24 7.00 3.70
CA VAL A 24 17.03 5.55 3.72
C VAL A 24 15.55 5.24 3.94
N GLY A 25 15.00 4.29 3.17
CA GLY A 25 13.59 3.94 3.23
C GLY A 25 12.68 4.79 2.35
N ASP A 26 13.20 5.78 1.65
CA ASP A 26 12.43 6.52 0.65
C ASP A 26 12.16 5.68 -0.61
N LEU A 27 11.04 5.95 -1.24
CA LEU A 27 10.78 5.52 -2.61
C LEU A 27 11.05 6.70 -3.54
N ILE A 28 12.09 6.59 -4.37
CA ILE A 28 12.44 7.60 -5.37
C ILE A 28 11.90 7.23 -6.75
N PHE A 29 11.67 8.25 -7.55
CA PHE A 29 11.22 8.12 -8.92
C PHE A 29 12.25 8.73 -9.85
N THR A 30 12.68 7.94 -10.83
CA THR A 30 13.60 8.39 -11.87
C THR A 30 12.97 8.24 -13.24
N VAL A 31 13.38 9.08 -14.18
CA VAL A 31 13.01 8.99 -15.59
C VAL A 31 14.24 8.77 -16.43
N LYS A 32 14.08 8.16 -17.61
CA LYS A 32 15.18 8.02 -18.56
C LYS A 32 15.73 9.41 -18.89
N PRO A 33 17.03 9.68 -18.67
CA PRO A 33 17.60 10.99 -18.93
C PRO A 33 17.87 11.21 -20.41
N GLU A 34 17.83 12.48 -20.82
CA GLU A 34 18.51 12.98 -22.01
C GLU A 34 19.92 13.38 -21.56
N THR A 35 20.90 12.52 -21.81
CA THR A 35 22.26 12.66 -21.24
C THR A 35 22.96 13.94 -21.69
N ASP A 36 22.61 14.47 -22.86
CA ASP A 36 23.09 15.75 -23.40
C ASP A 36 22.60 16.97 -22.59
N LYS A 37 21.51 16.85 -21.84
CA LYS A 37 20.92 17.92 -21.01
C LYS A 37 21.33 17.87 -19.56
N LEU A 38 21.99 16.80 -19.12
CA LEU A 38 22.42 16.65 -17.74
C LEU A 38 23.49 17.70 -17.38
N LYS A 39 23.40 18.23 -16.17
CA LYS A 39 24.27 19.30 -15.67
C LYS A 39 24.64 19.06 -14.21
N ALA A 40 25.65 19.77 -13.74
CA ALA A 40 25.99 19.80 -12.32
C ALA A 40 24.77 20.23 -11.48
N GLY A 41 24.55 19.53 -10.37
CA GLY A 41 23.40 19.66 -9.48
C GLY A 41 22.30 18.65 -9.75
N ASP A 42 22.20 18.05 -10.94
CA ASP A 42 21.23 17.00 -11.21
C ASP A 42 21.57 15.73 -10.40
N ILE A 43 20.56 15.04 -9.89
CA ILE A 43 20.73 13.74 -9.22
C ILE A 43 20.43 12.66 -10.24
N ILE A 44 21.42 11.79 -10.46
CA ILE A 44 21.32 10.70 -11.44
C ILE A 44 21.45 9.34 -10.80
N SER A 45 20.81 8.34 -11.42
CA SER A 45 20.99 6.93 -11.07
C SER A 45 21.77 6.23 -12.19
N TYR A 46 22.79 5.52 -11.80
CA TYR A 46 23.69 4.80 -12.70
C TYR A 46 24.08 3.44 -12.12
N MET A 47 24.59 2.56 -12.98
CA MET A 47 25.10 1.26 -12.54
C MET A 47 26.60 1.36 -12.24
N ASP A 48 26.95 0.97 -11.01
CA ASP A 48 28.34 0.71 -10.62
C ASP A 48 28.48 -0.81 -10.39
N GLY A 49 29.05 -1.48 -11.38
CA GLY A 49 29.01 -2.94 -11.45
C GLY A 49 27.55 -3.47 -11.46
N ASN A 50 27.17 -4.16 -10.38
CA ASN A 50 25.82 -4.73 -10.21
C ASN A 50 24.95 -3.93 -9.23
N ILE A 51 25.39 -2.75 -8.80
CA ILE A 51 24.70 -1.92 -7.82
C ILE A 51 24.18 -0.66 -8.50
N ALA A 52 22.92 -0.34 -8.25
CA ALA A 52 22.35 0.93 -8.66
C ALA A 52 22.74 2.01 -7.63
N VAL A 53 23.44 3.03 -8.07
CA VAL A 53 23.87 4.16 -7.25
C VAL A 53 23.07 5.40 -7.66
N THR A 54 22.68 6.21 -6.71
CA THR A 54 21.98 7.49 -6.96
C THR A 54 22.74 8.60 -6.25
N HIS A 55 23.41 9.46 -7.02
CA HIS A 55 24.25 10.54 -6.51
C HIS A 55 24.07 11.81 -7.32
N ARG A 56 24.57 12.93 -6.80
CA ARG A 56 24.51 14.24 -7.43
C ARG A 56 25.69 14.44 -8.36
N ILE A 57 25.45 14.96 -9.56
CA ILE A 57 26.50 15.40 -10.49
C ILE A 57 27.16 16.64 -9.88
N ILE A 58 28.48 16.58 -9.70
CA ILE A 58 29.30 17.73 -9.29
C ILE A 58 30.06 18.32 -10.47
N GLU A 59 30.41 17.52 -11.47
CA GLU A 59 31.11 17.96 -12.67
C GLU A 59 30.66 17.16 -13.89
N VAL A 60 30.59 17.84 -15.03
CA VAL A 60 30.33 17.23 -16.34
C VAL A 60 31.58 17.36 -17.19
N GLN A 61 32.09 16.24 -17.67
CA GLN A 61 33.27 16.19 -18.53
C GLN A 61 32.84 15.77 -19.93
N THR A 62 33.45 16.37 -20.94
CA THR A 62 33.21 16.01 -22.33
C THR A 62 34.54 15.68 -23.00
N ALA A 63 34.68 14.47 -23.50
CA ALA A 63 35.84 14.01 -24.18
C ALA A 63 35.96 14.60 -25.62
N ALA A 64 37.11 14.50 -26.21
CA ALA A 64 37.33 15.02 -27.56
C ALA A 64 36.46 14.37 -28.67
N ASP A 65 35.97 13.17 -28.42
CA ASP A 65 35.02 12.44 -29.27
C ASP A 65 33.55 12.82 -29.06
N GLY A 66 33.31 13.79 -28.16
CA GLY A 66 31.95 14.27 -27.80
C GLY A 66 31.24 13.46 -26.74
N LYS A 67 31.79 12.35 -26.25
CA LYS A 67 31.20 11.56 -25.19
C LYS A 67 31.25 12.30 -23.84
N ARG A 68 30.17 12.17 -23.09
CA ARG A 68 30.06 12.79 -21.79
C ARG A 68 30.28 11.81 -20.66
N SER A 69 30.92 12.28 -19.61
CA SER A 69 31.01 11.58 -18.32
C SER A 69 30.69 12.51 -17.19
N PHE A 70 30.26 11.94 -16.10
CA PHE A 70 29.75 12.67 -14.94
C PHE A 70 30.55 12.26 -13.70
N VAL A 71 31.18 13.24 -13.05
CA VAL A 71 31.73 13.04 -11.73
C VAL A 71 30.59 13.28 -10.75
N THR A 72 30.28 12.28 -9.93
CA THR A 72 29.18 12.32 -8.98
C THR A 72 29.70 12.26 -7.56
N LYS A 73 28.81 12.62 -6.62
CA LYS A 73 29.08 12.52 -5.19
C LYS A 73 27.78 12.39 -4.43
N GLY A 74 27.74 11.49 -3.46
CA GLY A 74 26.66 11.46 -2.48
C GLY A 74 26.73 12.70 -1.56
N ASP A 75 25.60 13.31 -1.28
CA ASP A 75 25.52 14.54 -0.48
C ASP A 75 26.13 14.37 0.93
N ALA A 76 26.00 13.15 1.50
CA ALA A 76 26.61 12.79 2.79
C ALA A 76 28.04 12.22 2.67
N ASN A 77 28.56 12.01 1.48
CA ASN A 77 29.88 11.42 1.27
C ASN A 77 30.97 12.50 1.38
N ASN A 78 32.17 12.07 1.81
CA ASN A 78 33.34 12.95 1.87
C ASN A 78 34.15 12.95 0.57
N THR A 79 33.99 11.91 -0.26
CA THR A 79 34.77 11.71 -1.49
C THR A 79 33.86 11.66 -2.69
N GLU A 80 34.43 12.09 -3.81
CA GLU A 80 33.80 12.00 -5.12
C GLU A 80 33.88 10.56 -5.64
N ASP A 81 32.91 10.22 -6.49
CA ASP A 81 32.90 8.93 -7.18
C ASP A 81 33.80 9.02 -8.44
N PRO A 82 34.30 7.89 -8.94
CA PRO A 82 34.91 7.84 -10.25
C PRO A 82 33.96 8.35 -11.35
N ALA A 83 34.51 8.96 -12.41
CA ALA A 83 33.70 9.47 -13.50
C ALA A 83 32.87 8.36 -14.16
N VAL A 84 31.58 8.57 -14.28
CA VAL A 84 30.59 7.66 -14.85
C VAL A 84 30.27 8.06 -16.27
N GLY A 85 30.42 7.14 -17.23
CA GLY A 85 30.06 7.40 -18.62
C GLY A 85 28.54 7.52 -18.81
N GLU A 86 28.16 8.31 -19.80
CA GLU A 86 26.74 8.54 -20.11
C GLU A 86 25.93 7.26 -20.38
N ASP A 87 26.57 6.21 -20.90
CA ASP A 87 25.94 4.92 -21.18
C ASP A 87 25.55 4.15 -19.92
N ALA A 88 26.17 4.43 -18.77
CA ALA A 88 25.85 3.79 -17.50
C ALA A 88 24.69 4.49 -16.77
N VAL A 89 24.31 5.69 -17.19
CA VAL A 89 23.23 6.46 -16.56
C VAL A 89 21.88 6.02 -17.10
N PHE A 90 21.05 5.51 -16.20
CA PHE A 90 19.71 5.01 -16.57
C PHE A 90 18.56 5.86 -16.01
N GLY A 91 18.82 6.74 -15.03
CA GLY A 91 17.78 7.50 -14.37
C GLY A 91 18.18 8.94 -14.03
N LEU A 92 17.25 9.88 -14.21
CA LEU A 92 17.29 11.24 -13.67
C LEU A 92 16.24 11.32 -12.57
N TYR A 93 16.62 11.69 -11.39
CA TYR A 93 15.74 11.86 -10.22
C TYR A 93 14.67 12.94 -10.48
N LYS A 94 13.45 12.66 -10.06
CA LYS A 94 12.31 13.56 -10.20
C LYS A 94 11.60 13.86 -8.88
N GLY A 95 11.75 13.00 -7.91
CA GLY A 95 11.13 13.18 -6.60
C GLY A 95 11.12 11.91 -5.78
N ARG A 96 10.68 12.04 -4.54
CA ARG A 96 10.58 10.93 -3.58
C ARG A 96 9.26 10.94 -2.83
N ILE A 97 8.90 9.80 -2.29
CA ILE A 97 7.88 9.65 -1.26
C ILE A 97 8.56 9.11 -0.01
N PRO A 98 8.67 9.91 1.06
CA PRO A 98 9.34 9.53 2.29
C PRO A 98 8.73 8.27 2.92
N GLY A 99 9.58 7.31 3.31
CA GLY A 99 9.20 6.10 4.05
C GLY A 99 8.37 5.08 3.26
N LEU A 100 7.94 5.38 2.02
CA LEU A 100 7.15 4.44 1.24
C LEU A 100 7.98 3.24 0.76
N GLY A 101 9.29 3.40 0.63
CA GLY A 101 10.22 2.32 0.35
C GLY A 101 10.28 1.31 1.49
N ASP A 102 10.34 1.77 2.74
CA ASP A 102 10.30 0.89 3.92
C ASP A 102 8.99 0.10 3.98
N PHE A 103 7.88 0.76 3.69
CA PHE A 103 6.58 0.09 3.62
C PHE A 103 6.56 -0.96 2.51
N ALA A 104 7.08 -0.65 1.32
CA ALA A 104 7.18 -1.60 0.22
C ALA A 104 8.07 -2.80 0.57
N MET A 105 9.21 -2.56 1.23
CA MET A 105 10.09 -3.63 1.73
C MET A 105 9.44 -4.46 2.84
N PHE A 106 8.65 -3.83 3.73
CA PHE A 106 7.89 -4.54 4.74
C PHE A 106 6.88 -5.51 4.11
N LEU A 107 6.15 -5.08 3.09
CA LEU A 107 5.19 -5.93 2.38
C LEU A 107 5.83 -7.13 1.68
N GLN A 108 7.11 -7.04 1.29
CA GLN A 108 7.85 -8.16 0.68
C GLN A 108 8.28 -9.23 1.70
N LYS A 109 8.27 -8.90 2.99
CA LYS A 109 8.56 -9.86 4.05
C LYS A 109 7.33 -10.75 4.31
N PRO A 110 7.50 -12.04 4.61
CA PRO A 110 6.38 -12.95 4.89
C PRO A 110 5.43 -12.44 5.98
N LEU A 111 6.00 -11.82 7.02
CA LEU A 111 5.21 -11.21 8.11
C LEU A 111 4.40 -10.00 7.63
N GLY A 112 4.99 -9.14 6.82
CA GLY A 112 4.30 -7.96 6.25
C GLY A 112 3.12 -8.36 5.39
N MET A 113 3.31 -9.36 4.53
CA MET A 113 2.26 -9.91 3.68
C MET A 113 1.14 -10.56 4.50
N ALA A 114 1.51 -11.34 5.53
CA ALA A 114 0.53 -11.97 6.43
C ALA A 114 -0.31 -10.94 7.19
N VAL A 115 0.29 -9.86 7.67
CA VAL A 115 -0.40 -8.78 8.38
C VAL A 115 -1.31 -8.00 7.42
N PHE A 116 -0.80 -7.64 6.25
CA PHE A 116 -1.54 -6.83 5.27
C PHE A 116 -2.77 -7.55 4.70
N ILE A 117 -2.68 -8.85 4.50
CA ILE A 117 -3.81 -9.68 4.04
C ILE A 117 -4.65 -10.16 5.22
N GLY A 118 -4.01 -10.58 6.31
CA GLY A 118 -4.68 -11.18 7.47
C GLY A 118 -5.60 -10.22 8.19
N ILE A 119 -5.20 -8.97 8.42
CA ILE A 119 -6.04 -7.98 9.12
C ILE A 119 -7.37 -7.73 8.41
N PRO A 120 -7.44 -7.42 7.11
CA PRO A 120 -8.70 -7.24 6.40
C PRO A 120 -9.58 -8.50 6.40
N VAL A 121 -8.97 -9.68 6.26
CA VAL A 121 -9.70 -10.96 6.28
C VAL A 121 -10.30 -11.21 7.65
N CYS A 122 -9.53 -11.03 8.73
CA CYS A 122 -10.04 -11.14 10.09
C CYS A 122 -11.15 -10.12 10.37
N ALA A 123 -10.98 -8.87 9.96
CA ALA A 123 -12.00 -7.83 10.11
C ALA A 123 -13.29 -8.20 9.37
N PHE A 124 -13.19 -8.75 8.17
CA PHE A 124 -14.34 -9.22 7.39
C PHE A 124 -15.06 -10.39 8.08
N ILE A 125 -14.31 -11.37 8.60
CA ILE A 125 -14.88 -12.51 9.34
C ILE A 125 -15.62 -12.02 10.60
N ILE A 126 -15.00 -11.13 11.37
CA ILE A 126 -15.61 -10.55 12.57
C ILE A 126 -16.88 -9.80 12.19
N TYR A 127 -16.83 -8.99 11.14
CA TYR A 127 -18.00 -8.27 10.63
C TYR A 127 -19.13 -9.22 10.25
N ASP A 128 -18.84 -10.32 9.52
CA ASP A 128 -19.84 -11.31 9.11
C ASP A 128 -20.47 -12.03 10.33
N ILE A 129 -19.66 -12.38 11.33
CA ILE A 129 -20.13 -12.99 12.57
C ILE A 129 -21.08 -12.04 13.31
N ILE A 130 -20.71 -10.77 13.48
CA ILE A 130 -21.55 -9.77 14.16
C ILE A 130 -22.85 -9.55 13.38
N ARG A 131 -22.78 -9.48 12.07
CA ARG A 131 -23.97 -9.34 11.19
C ARG A 131 -24.92 -10.53 11.34
N ARG A 132 -24.39 -11.76 11.35
CA ARG A 132 -25.19 -12.98 11.52
C ARG A 132 -25.86 -13.04 12.89
N GLN A 133 -25.13 -12.70 13.97
CA GLN A 133 -25.71 -12.68 15.30
C GLN A 133 -26.86 -11.67 15.45
N ARG A 134 -26.68 -10.47 14.86
CA ARG A 134 -27.76 -9.44 14.84
C ARG A 134 -28.99 -9.90 14.06
N SER A 135 -28.78 -10.62 12.95
CA SER A 135 -29.86 -11.16 12.12
C SER A 135 -30.60 -12.31 12.81
N SER A 136 -29.87 -13.20 13.52
CA SER A 136 -30.46 -14.32 14.24
C SER A 136 -31.32 -13.85 15.44
N GLY A 137 -30.84 -12.88 16.22
CA GLY A 137 -31.60 -12.34 17.33
C GLY A 137 -32.88 -11.59 16.90
N LYS A 138 -32.91 -11.01 15.68
CA LYS A 138 -34.13 -10.40 15.14
C LYS A 138 -35.16 -11.45 14.72
N LYS A 139 -34.72 -12.54 14.08
CA LYS A 139 -35.59 -13.66 13.68
C LYS A 139 -36.16 -14.40 14.87
N GLU A 140 -35.39 -14.56 15.93
CA GLU A 140 -35.85 -15.24 17.15
C GLU A 140 -36.94 -14.44 17.87
N LYS A 141 -36.78 -13.12 17.99
CA LYS A 141 -37.84 -12.23 18.52
C LYS A 141 -39.11 -12.26 17.69
N GLU A 142 -38.98 -12.17 16.36
CA GLU A 142 -40.11 -12.22 15.42
C GLU A 142 -40.84 -13.57 15.51
N THR A 143 -40.11 -14.68 15.70
CA THR A 143 -40.67 -16.01 15.85
C THR A 143 -41.41 -16.16 17.23
N GLU A 144 -40.88 -15.57 18.31
CA GLU A 144 -41.54 -15.56 19.61
C GLU A 144 -42.80 -14.71 19.62
N GLU A 145 -42.76 -13.53 18.97
CA GLU A 145 -43.92 -12.67 18.81
C GLU A 145 -45.02 -13.37 18.00
N LEU A 146 -44.68 -14.03 16.92
CA LEU A 146 -45.63 -14.81 16.11
C LEU A 146 -46.23 -15.99 16.88
N LYS A 147 -45.43 -16.69 17.68
CA LYS A 147 -45.94 -17.78 18.56
C LYS A 147 -46.91 -17.26 19.58
N ALA A 148 -46.59 -16.13 20.24
CA ALA A 148 -47.44 -15.53 21.24
C ALA A 148 -48.77 -15.03 20.64
N GLU A 149 -48.74 -14.52 19.41
CA GLU A 149 -49.94 -14.09 18.68
C GLU A 149 -50.82 -15.30 18.27
N LEU A 150 -50.17 -16.39 17.81
CA LEU A 150 -50.86 -17.66 17.53
C LEU A 150 -51.53 -18.27 18.75
N GLU A 151 -50.88 -18.23 19.93
CA GLU A 151 -51.48 -18.68 21.18
C GLU A 151 -52.69 -17.85 21.58
N ARG A 152 -52.60 -16.51 21.45
CA ARG A 152 -53.71 -15.60 21.71
C ARG A 152 -54.91 -15.85 20.80
N LEU A 153 -54.63 -16.07 19.50
CA LEU A 153 -55.71 -16.37 18.55
C LEU A 153 -56.34 -17.76 18.80
N ARG A 154 -55.55 -18.75 19.23
CA ARG A 154 -56.06 -20.07 19.63
C ARG A 154 -56.91 -20.01 20.90
N ALA A 155 -56.48 -19.26 21.88
CA ALA A 155 -57.26 -19.03 23.11
C ALA A 155 -58.61 -18.34 22.82
N ALA A 156 -58.57 -17.30 21.96
CA ALA A 156 -59.78 -16.60 21.54
C ALA A 156 -60.74 -17.46 20.67
N ALA A 157 -60.18 -18.38 19.89
CA ALA A 157 -60.98 -19.33 19.10
C ALA A 157 -61.54 -20.50 19.93
N GLY A 158 -60.81 -20.93 20.99
CA GLY A 158 -61.28 -21.95 21.94
C GLY A 158 -62.41 -21.45 22.87
N GLU A 159 -62.42 -20.15 23.15
CA GLU A 159 -63.48 -19.52 23.97
C GLU A 159 -64.77 -19.25 23.16
N LYS A 160 -64.71 -19.42 21.83
CA LYS A 160 -65.85 -19.25 20.93
C LYS A 160 -66.59 -20.58 20.61
N ASN A 161 -66.39 -21.64 21.38
CA ASN A 161 -67.25 -22.86 21.27
C ASN A 161 -68.01 -23.09 22.61
N PRO A 162 -68.99 -22.23 22.93
CA PRO A 162 -69.97 -22.56 23.95
C PRO A 162 -71.06 -23.40 23.27
N GLU A 163 -71.34 -24.56 23.82
CA GLU A 163 -72.64 -25.24 23.77
C GLU A 163 -73.13 -25.75 22.43
N LYS A 164 -72.98 -27.00 22.23
CA LYS A 164 -74.16 -27.77 21.83
C LYS A 164 -74.43 -28.78 22.93
N GLU A 165 -75.12 -28.24 23.92
CA GLU A 165 -76.28 -28.81 24.52
C GLU A 165 -76.95 -29.82 23.61
N ASP A 166 -77.10 -31.02 24.16
CA ASP A 166 -78.30 -31.45 24.90
C ASP A 166 -79.61 -31.27 24.12
N GLY A 167 -80.20 -32.29 24.01
CA GLY A 167 -81.54 -32.44 23.51
C GLY A 167 -81.75 -33.74 22.82
N GLY A 168 -82.07 -34.72 23.41
CA GLY A 168 -83.28 -35.03 24.20
C GLY A 168 -83.86 -36.28 23.59
N ASN A 169 -83.90 -37.23 24.35
CA ASN A 169 -85.11 -37.99 24.77
C ASN A 169 -86.12 -38.34 23.64
N ILE A 170 -86.23 -39.52 23.38
CA ILE A 170 -87.35 -40.47 23.52
C ILE A 170 -87.07 -41.72 22.68
#